data_14afe9365a09a8a1bd697b81408e60ce
#
_entry.id   14afe9365a09a8a1bd697b81408e60ce
#
_cell.length_a   1.000
_cell.length_b   1.000
_cell.length_c   1.000
_cell.angle_alpha   90.00
_cell.angle_beta   90.00
_cell.angle_gamma   90.00
#
_symmetry.space_group_name_H-M   'P 1'
#
loop_
_entity.id
_entity.type
_entity.pdbx_description
1 polymer ?
#
loop_
_entity_poly.entity_id
_entity_poly.type
_entity_poly.pdbx_seq_one_letter_code
_entity_poly.pdbx_strand_id
1 'polypeptide(L)'
;ASGTNDKKPPGLRSTRPSSSKSVKTGATAPDVWPQAVIQDIVMSRFDHRKYPTFTPLHMPNRRWPNQQITRAPQWCSVDLRDGNQALIDPMNVAQKLQMFKLLVSVGFKQIEVGFPAASQPDFDFVRRLITEELIPDDVTVQVLTQARKELIERSFESLKGAKRAIMHVYNSTSTVQREQVFELDRDGIKNIAVQGAQHVRACAEKQTDTEWSFQYSPERFTGTEIEYSVEVCDAVMATWGSTAAKPCIINLPATVEMTTRNVYADQIEWFCDQLASREAAVI
;
A
#
# COMPACT_ATOMS: atom_id res chain seq x y z
N ALA A 1 58.09 9.23 -30.61
CA ALA A 1 58.42 10.47 -29.95
C ALA A 1 57.26 10.84 -29.05
N SER A 2 57.33 10.51 -27.80
CA SER A 2 57.67 11.33 -26.60
C SER A 2 56.58 12.36 -26.29
N GLY A 3 56.02 12.44 -25.16
CA GLY A 3 56.42 12.17 -23.82
C GLY A 3 55.30 12.45 -22.84
N THR A 4 55.33 11.70 -21.82
CA THR A 4 54.52 11.72 -20.59
C THR A 4 54.77 12.97 -19.77
N ASN A 5 53.74 13.56 -19.24
CA ASN A 5 53.86 14.54 -18.19
C ASN A 5 52.94 14.20 -17.01
N ASP A 6 53.48 13.41 -16.08
CA ASP A 6 52.95 13.20 -14.76
C ASP A 6 53.16 14.48 -13.92
N LYS A 7 52.09 15.08 -13.44
CA LYS A 7 52.11 16.06 -12.33
C LYS A 7 51.36 15.49 -11.15
N LYS A 8 52.09 15.03 -10.13
CA LYS A 8 51.64 14.77 -8.76
C LYS A 8 51.16 16.04 -8.08
N PRO A 9 50.04 16.02 -7.33
CA PRO A 9 49.69 17.12 -6.46
C PRO A 9 50.47 17.07 -5.15
N PRO A 10 50.70 18.26 -4.48
CA PRO A 10 51.55 18.39 -3.29
C PRO A 10 50.89 17.85 -2.03
N GLY A 11 51.72 17.22 -1.20
CA GLY A 11 51.32 16.58 0.04
C GLY A 11 50.85 17.57 1.12
N LEU A 12 49.76 17.23 1.76
CA LEU A 12 49.30 17.83 3.01
C LEU A 12 50.09 17.25 4.19
N ARG A 13 50.82 18.13 4.87
CA ARG A 13 51.51 17.82 6.12
C ARG A 13 50.49 17.63 7.24
N SER A 14 50.54 16.48 7.90
CA SER A 14 49.86 16.23 9.17
C SER A 14 50.61 16.90 10.32
N THR A 15 49.99 17.85 10.97
CA THR A 15 50.38 18.27 12.30
C THR A 15 49.31 17.81 13.30
N ARG A 16 49.64 16.80 14.07
CA ARG A 16 48.90 16.45 15.27
C ARG A 16 49.33 17.37 16.42
N PRO A 17 48.43 17.99 17.17
CA PRO A 17 48.70 18.43 18.52
C PRO A 17 48.26 17.35 19.49
N SER A 18 49.18 16.85 20.28
CA SER A 18 48.91 16.05 21.46
C SER A 18 48.53 17.00 22.60
N SER A 19 47.31 16.91 23.10
CA SER A 19 46.99 17.26 24.49
C SER A 19 45.70 16.56 24.91
N SER A 20 45.86 15.54 25.75
CA SER A 20 44.79 14.94 26.52
C SER A 20 44.21 15.96 27.48
N LYS A 21 43.00 16.46 27.21
CA LYS A 21 42.16 17.08 28.24
C LYS A 21 40.94 16.17 28.42
N SER A 22 40.85 15.62 29.62
CA SER A 22 39.69 14.89 30.13
C SER A 22 38.45 15.79 29.99
N VAL A 23 37.51 15.39 29.10
CA VAL A 23 36.19 15.98 29.02
C VAL A 23 35.38 15.38 30.17
N LYS A 24 35.04 16.20 31.15
CA LYS A 24 34.05 15.89 32.18
C LYS A 24 32.70 15.68 31.45
N THR A 25 32.21 14.44 31.47
CA THR A 25 30.84 14.09 31.11
C THR A 25 29.92 14.66 32.18
N GLY A 26 29.23 15.71 31.84
CA GLY A 26 28.27 16.35 32.73
C GLY A 26 27.55 17.51 32.05
N ALA A 27 26.94 17.25 30.91
CA ALA A 27 25.92 18.11 30.36
C ALA A 27 24.70 17.24 30.05
N THR A 28 23.75 17.22 30.96
CA THR A 28 22.38 16.83 30.67
C THR A 28 21.86 17.73 29.56
N ALA A 29 21.40 17.16 28.45
CA ALA A 29 20.72 17.92 27.42
C ALA A 29 19.55 18.69 28.07
N PRO A 30 19.28 19.94 27.69
CA PRO A 30 18.14 20.65 28.22
C PRO A 30 16.87 19.96 27.76
N ASP A 31 16.11 19.50 28.73
CA ASP A 31 14.88 18.70 28.48
C ASP A 31 13.73 19.52 27.88
N VAL A 32 13.88 20.85 27.74
CA VAL A 32 12.78 21.68 27.19
C VAL A 32 13.40 22.92 26.51
N TRP A 33 13.00 23.20 25.30
CA TRP A 33 13.19 24.51 24.67
C TRP A 33 12.54 25.59 25.54
N PRO A 34 13.20 26.74 25.80
CA PRO A 34 12.61 27.80 26.60
C PRO A 34 11.24 28.21 26.04
N GLN A 35 10.21 28.21 26.85
CA GLN A 35 8.84 28.58 26.43
C GLN A 35 8.77 29.96 25.75
N ALA A 36 9.69 30.89 26.07
CA ALA A 36 9.79 32.18 25.39
C ALA A 36 10.14 32.08 23.89
N VAL A 37 10.89 31.06 23.46
CA VAL A 37 11.22 30.87 22.05
C VAL A 37 10.03 30.38 21.25
N ILE A 38 9.02 29.77 21.92
CA ILE A 38 7.83 29.28 21.29
C ILE A 38 6.79 30.40 21.06
N GLN A 39 6.84 31.46 21.89
CA GLN A 39 5.88 32.56 21.77
C GLN A 39 6.18 33.56 20.64
N ASP A 40 7.41 33.67 20.17
CA ASP A 40 7.78 34.59 19.11
C ASP A 40 7.81 33.97 17.70
N ILE A 41 7.59 32.68 17.56
CA ILE A 41 7.27 32.09 16.27
C ILE A 41 5.84 32.46 15.93
N VAL A 42 5.67 33.63 15.38
CA VAL A 42 4.40 34.04 14.78
C VAL A 42 4.10 33.21 13.62
N MET A 43 3.46 32.48 13.77
CA MET A 43 2.82 31.72 13.25
C MET A 43 1.99 31.92 12.20
N SER A 44 2.13 31.11 11.26
CA SER A 44 1.24 30.92 10.16
C SER A 44 -0.21 30.94 10.68
N ARG A 45 -1.17 31.34 9.85
CA ARG A 45 -2.62 31.25 10.12
C ARG A 45 -3.09 29.81 10.34
N PHE A 46 -2.15 28.88 10.39
CA PHE A 46 -2.39 27.45 10.56
C PHE A 46 -2.57 27.11 12.04
N ASP A 47 -3.75 26.67 12.41
CA ASP A 47 -4.04 26.18 13.75
C ASP A 47 -3.82 24.65 13.79
N HIS A 48 -2.66 24.25 14.32
CA HIS A 48 -2.31 22.83 14.45
C HIS A 48 -3.25 22.08 15.42
N ARG A 49 -3.94 22.78 16.32
CA ARG A 49 -4.84 22.16 17.32
C ARG A 49 -6.07 21.52 16.70
N LYS A 50 -6.40 21.86 15.45
CA LYS A 50 -7.45 21.17 14.70
C LYS A 50 -7.11 19.72 14.33
N TYR A 51 -5.84 19.33 14.45
CA TYR A 51 -5.40 17.96 14.21
C TYR A 51 -5.22 17.25 15.54
N PRO A 52 -5.98 16.17 15.82
CA PRO A 52 -5.81 15.41 17.05
C PRO A 52 -4.43 14.77 17.10
N THR A 53 -3.87 14.68 18.28
CA THR A 53 -2.64 13.94 18.51
C THR A 53 -2.90 12.46 18.27
N PHE A 54 -2.04 11.81 17.51
CA PHE A 54 -2.10 10.36 17.31
C PHE A 54 -1.81 9.64 18.63
N THR A 55 -2.64 8.64 18.96
CA THR A 55 -2.42 7.78 20.13
C THR A 55 -1.65 6.54 19.71
N PRO A 56 -0.39 6.35 20.14
CA PRO A 56 0.39 5.17 19.81
C PRO A 56 -0.25 3.90 20.39
N LEU A 57 -0.07 2.79 19.69
CA LEU A 57 -0.42 1.46 20.21
C LEU A 57 0.53 1.08 21.34
N HIS A 58 -0.03 0.56 22.43
CA HIS A 58 0.78 -0.04 23.50
C HIS A 58 1.18 -1.46 23.10
N MET A 59 2.45 -1.64 22.68
CA MET A 59 2.99 -2.94 22.27
C MET A 59 4.29 -3.25 23.02
N PRO A 60 4.21 -3.74 24.28
CA PRO A 60 5.40 -4.05 25.06
C PRO A 60 6.23 -5.21 24.50
N ASN A 61 5.59 -6.13 23.78
CA ASN A 61 6.18 -7.36 23.27
C ASN A 61 6.28 -7.37 21.73
N ARG A 62 6.58 -6.23 21.11
CA ARG A 62 6.72 -6.18 19.64
C ARG A 62 7.84 -7.08 19.15
N ARG A 63 7.60 -7.79 18.06
CA ARG A 63 8.52 -8.76 17.47
C ARG A 63 9.22 -8.23 16.22
N TRP A 64 8.56 -7.38 15.47
CA TRP A 64 9.03 -6.92 14.15
C TRP A 64 10.45 -6.35 14.15
N PRO A 65 10.96 -5.62 15.19
CA PRO A 65 12.32 -5.09 15.16
C PRO A 65 13.41 -6.18 15.13
N ASN A 66 13.06 -7.40 15.59
CA ASN A 66 13.97 -8.52 15.64
C ASN A 66 13.77 -9.51 14.47
N GLN A 67 12.82 -9.22 13.57
CA GLN A 67 12.56 -10.05 12.40
C GLN A 67 13.53 -9.70 11.27
N GLN A 68 13.92 -10.73 10.52
CA GLN A 68 14.74 -10.56 9.31
C GLN A 68 14.00 -11.13 8.12
N ILE A 69 14.04 -10.39 7.00
CA ILE A 69 13.51 -10.89 5.74
C ILE A 69 14.50 -11.93 5.21
N THR A 70 14.10 -13.21 5.24
CA THR A 70 14.91 -14.34 4.77
C THR A 70 14.50 -14.84 3.38
N ARG A 71 13.38 -14.35 2.85
CA ARG A 71 12.86 -14.65 1.50
C ARG A 71 12.39 -13.35 0.86
N ALA A 72 12.56 -13.24 -0.44
CA ALA A 72 12.01 -12.11 -1.18
C ALA A 72 10.49 -12.05 -1.00
N PRO A 73 9.92 -10.88 -0.72
CA PRO A 73 8.47 -10.71 -0.71
C PRO A 73 7.92 -10.88 -2.13
N GLN A 74 6.66 -11.24 -2.23
CA GLN A 74 5.96 -11.24 -3.50
C GLN A 74 5.61 -9.81 -3.88
N TRP A 75 6.28 -9.28 -4.89
CA TRP A 75 6.08 -7.92 -5.37
C TRP A 75 4.87 -7.85 -6.29
N CYS A 76 3.97 -6.89 -6.05
CA CYS A 76 2.94 -6.46 -6.99
C CYS A 76 3.31 -5.06 -7.50
N SER A 77 3.51 -4.92 -8.82
CA SER A 77 3.70 -3.59 -9.42
C SER A 77 2.34 -2.88 -9.52
N VAL A 78 2.29 -1.64 -9.09
CA VAL A 78 1.13 -0.74 -9.21
C VAL A 78 1.40 0.43 -10.16
N ASP A 79 2.50 0.40 -10.91
CA ASP A 79 2.93 1.48 -11.80
C ASP A 79 1.89 1.81 -12.87
N LEU A 80 1.24 0.78 -13.43
CA LEU A 80 0.23 0.93 -14.49
C LEU A 80 -1.15 1.40 -13.99
N ARG A 81 -1.41 1.36 -12.69
CA ARG A 81 -2.65 1.86 -12.09
C ARG A 81 -2.37 3.08 -11.23
N ASP A 82 -1.77 2.94 -10.06
CA ASP A 82 -1.56 4.02 -9.10
C ASP A 82 -0.51 5.01 -9.58
N GLY A 83 0.61 4.51 -10.09
CA GLY A 83 1.65 5.33 -10.70
C GLY A 83 1.13 6.09 -11.91
N ASN A 84 0.40 5.44 -12.82
CA ASN A 84 -0.21 6.08 -13.97
C ASN A 84 -1.27 7.12 -13.59
N GLN A 85 -2.04 6.87 -12.52
CA GLN A 85 -3.06 7.81 -12.02
C GLN A 85 -2.43 9.11 -11.51
N ALA A 86 -1.20 9.07 -11.03
CA ALA A 86 -0.48 10.23 -10.52
C ALA A 86 0.13 11.12 -11.62
N LEU A 87 0.17 10.65 -12.88
CA LEU A 87 0.71 11.43 -14.00
C LEU A 87 -0.24 12.55 -14.42
N ILE A 88 0.31 13.71 -14.78
CA ILE A 88 -0.45 14.82 -15.37
C ILE A 88 -1.07 14.38 -16.70
N ASP A 89 -0.27 13.71 -17.54
CA ASP A 89 -0.70 13.07 -18.78
C ASP A 89 -0.60 11.55 -18.63
N PRO A 90 -1.70 10.86 -18.30
CA PRO A 90 -1.70 9.41 -18.16
C PRO A 90 -1.27 8.69 -19.43
N MET A 91 -0.61 7.55 -19.27
CA MET A 91 -0.16 6.72 -20.38
C MET A 91 -1.34 6.25 -21.24
N ASN A 92 -1.21 6.39 -22.57
CA ASN A 92 -2.12 5.75 -23.52
C ASN A 92 -1.89 4.21 -23.56
N VAL A 93 -2.77 3.50 -24.28
CA VAL A 93 -2.71 2.01 -24.36
C VAL A 93 -1.37 1.50 -24.89
N ALA A 94 -0.75 2.19 -25.85
CA ALA A 94 0.53 1.77 -26.42
C ALA A 94 1.67 1.94 -25.40
N GLN A 95 1.70 3.04 -24.66
CA GLN A 95 2.66 3.30 -23.60
C GLN A 95 2.48 2.31 -22.43
N LYS A 96 1.23 2.05 -22.01
CA LYS A 96 0.92 1.03 -21.00
C LYS A 96 1.42 -0.35 -21.42
N LEU A 97 1.30 -0.71 -22.69
CA LEU A 97 1.80 -1.98 -23.19
C LEU A 97 3.34 -2.07 -23.14
N GLN A 98 4.05 -0.98 -23.46
CA GLN A 98 5.49 -0.92 -23.33
C GLN A 98 5.92 -1.07 -21.88
N MET A 99 5.24 -0.37 -20.95
CA MET A 99 5.50 -0.46 -19.51
C MET A 99 5.19 -1.85 -18.98
N PHE A 100 4.08 -2.48 -19.39
CA PHE A 100 3.75 -3.86 -19.00
C PHE A 100 4.87 -4.83 -19.40
N LYS A 101 5.34 -4.76 -20.64
CA LYS A 101 6.45 -5.60 -21.11
C LYS A 101 7.74 -5.37 -20.32
N LEU A 102 8.01 -4.12 -19.95
CA LEU A 102 9.16 -3.79 -19.08
C LEU A 102 9.00 -4.43 -17.71
N LEU A 103 7.83 -4.28 -17.04
CA LEU A 103 7.57 -4.87 -15.73
C LEU A 103 7.71 -6.40 -15.74
N VAL A 104 7.21 -7.05 -16.79
CA VAL A 104 7.41 -8.50 -17.00
C VAL A 104 8.89 -8.84 -17.15
N SER A 105 9.65 -8.05 -17.93
CA SER A 105 11.09 -8.28 -18.12
C SER A 105 11.92 -8.06 -16.87
N VAL A 106 11.49 -7.16 -15.98
CA VAL A 106 12.08 -6.93 -14.64
C VAL A 106 11.82 -8.12 -13.71
N GLY A 107 10.75 -8.88 -13.96
CA GLY A 107 10.45 -10.11 -13.23
C GLY A 107 9.24 -10.01 -12.30
N PHE A 108 8.42 -8.98 -12.38
CA PHE A 108 7.17 -8.91 -11.62
C PHE A 108 6.23 -10.04 -12.01
N LYS A 109 5.64 -10.70 -11.00
CA LYS A 109 4.68 -11.81 -11.16
C LYS A 109 3.24 -11.42 -10.83
N GLN A 110 3.06 -10.27 -10.20
CA GLN A 110 1.77 -9.62 -10.01
C GLN A 110 1.86 -8.18 -10.50
N ILE A 111 0.90 -7.76 -11.33
CA ILE A 111 0.89 -6.42 -11.93
C ILE A 111 -0.54 -5.89 -11.90
N GLU A 112 -0.76 -4.78 -11.19
CA GLU A 112 -2.03 -4.06 -11.20
C GLU A 112 -2.08 -3.18 -12.44
N VAL A 113 -2.89 -3.60 -13.43
CA VAL A 113 -2.84 -3.08 -14.80
C VAL A 113 -3.78 -1.90 -15.04
N GLY A 114 -4.74 -1.65 -14.14
CA GLY A 114 -5.62 -0.50 -14.30
C GLY A 114 -6.87 -0.55 -13.44
N PHE A 115 -7.75 0.44 -13.71
CA PHE A 115 -9.09 0.56 -13.14
C PHE A 115 -10.14 0.54 -14.28
N PRO A 116 -10.44 -0.62 -14.87
CA PRO A 116 -11.24 -0.74 -16.08
C PRO A 116 -12.68 -0.24 -15.94
N ALA A 117 -13.23 -0.22 -14.73
CA ALA A 117 -14.55 0.34 -14.47
C ALA A 117 -14.57 1.87 -14.44
N ALA A 118 -13.40 2.53 -14.22
CA ALA A 118 -13.30 3.98 -14.15
C ALA A 118 -12.98 4.64 -15.50
N SER A 119 -12.32 3.94 -16.42
CA SER A 119 -11.94 4.52 -17.71
C SER A 119 -11.96 3.49 -18.85
N GLN A 120 -12.42 3.93 -20.02
CA GLN A 120 -12.42 3.10 -21.23
C GLN A 120 -11.01 2.73 -21.69
N PRO A 121 -9.99 3.62 -21.67
CA PRO A 121 -8.61 3.22 -21.98
C PRO A 121 -8.07 2.11 -21.10
N ASP A 122 -8.39 2.08 -19.81
CA ASP A 122 -7.98 0.99 -18.92
C ASP A 122 -8.71 -0.31 -19.26
N PHE A 123 -10.00 -0.23 -19.56
CA PHE A 123 -10.78 -1.39 -20.03
C PHE A 123 -10.18 -1.97 -21.31
N ASP A 124 -9.92 -1.12 -22.32
CA ASP A 124 -9.37 -1.52 -23.60
C ASP A 124 -7.96 -2.14 -23.45
N PHE A 125 -7.16 -1.57 -22.56
CA PHE A 125 -5.82 -2.08 -22.26
C PHE A 125 -5.88 -3.48 -21.65
N VAL A 126 -6.74 -3.70 -20.65
CA VAL A 126 -6.93 -5.03 -20.04
C VAL A 126 -7.41 -6.03 -21.06
N ARG A 127 -8.41 -5.67 -21.88
CA ARG A 127 -8.90 -6.53 -22.96
C ARG A 127 -7.80 -6.89 -23.94
N ARG A 128 -6.99 -5.91 -24.32
CA ARG A 128 -5.87 -6.12 -25.25
C ARG A 128 -4.84 -7.10 -24.70
N LEU A 129 -4.47 -6.99 -23.41
CA LEU A 129 -3.55 -7.93 -22.77
C LEU A 129 -4.03 -9.38 -22.86
N ILE A 130 -5.34 -9.59 -22.74
CA ILE A 130 -5.96 -10.92 -22.74
C ILE A 130 -6.18 -11.43 -24.18
N THR A 131 -6.78 -10.62 -25.05
CA THR A 131 -7.13 -11.06 -26.41
C THR A 131 -5.94 -11.25 -27.34
N GLU A 132 -4.83 -10.54 -27.09
CA GLU A 132 -3.57 -10.71 -27.82
C GLU A 132 -2.60 -11.67 -27.10
N GLU A 133 -3.06 -12.37 -26.03
CA GLU A 133 -2.27 -13.37 -25.27
C GLU A 133 -0.92 -12.82 -24.76
N LEU A 134 -0.92 -11.56 -24.30
CA LEU A 134 0.32 -10.86 -23.91
C LEU A 134 0.75 -11.12 -22.46
N ILE A 135 -0.07 -11.83 -21.68
CA ILE A 135 0.18 -12.13 -20.26
C ILE A 135 0.93 -13.47 -20.18
N PRO A 136 2.18 -13.48 -19.70
CA PRO A 136 2.92 -14.74 -19.49
C PRO A 136 2.20 -15.68 -18.52
N ASP A 137 2.42 -16.98 -18.68
CA ASP A 137 1.76 -18.00 -17.85
C ASP A 137 2.09 -17.91 -16.36
N ASP A 138 3.19 -17.28 -16.00
CA ASP A 138 3.63 -17.10 -14.61
C ASP A 138 3.32 -15.70 -14.05
N VAL A 139 2.57 -14.87 -14.80
CA VAL A 139 2.14 -13.53 -14.38
C VAL A 139 0.65 -13.51 -14.09
N THR A 140 0.27 -12.90 -12.99
CA THR A 140 -1.12 -12.65 -12.60
C THR A 140 -1.42 -11.16 -12.74
N VAL A 141 -2.45 -10.82 -13.51
CA VAL A 141 -2.92 -9.43 -13.62
C VAL A 141 -3.91 -9.11 -12.53
N GLN A 142 -3.87 -7.86 -12.07
CA GLN A 142 -4.76 -7.33 -11.05
C GLN A 142 -5.48 -6.11 -11.60
N VAL A 143 -6.75 -5.94 -11.25
CA VAL A 143 -7.50 -4.71 -11.51
C VAL A 143 -8.16 -4.20 -10.24
N LEU A 144 -8.20 -2.86 -10.12
CA LEU A 144 -8.84 -2.19 -8.99
C LEU A 144 -10.30 -1.87 -9.31
N THR A 145 -11.15 -1.93 -8.29
CA THR A 145 -12.52 -1.42 -8.37
C THR A 145 -13.05 -1.00 -7.00
N GLN A 146 -14.00 -0.08 -6.96
CA GLN A 146 -14.74 0.23 -5.74
C GLN A 146 -15.71 -0.91 -5.38
N ALA A 147 -16.09 -1.00 -4.10
CA ALA A 147 -17.08 -1.97 -3.59
C ALA A 147 -18.53 -1.58 -4.03
N ARG A 148 -18.76 -1.55 -5.35
CA ARG A 148 -20.03 -1.23 -5.99
C ARG A 148 -20.32 -2.27 -7.06
N LYS A 149 -21.52 -2.80 -7.04
CA LYS A 149 -21.93 -3.94 -7.90
C LYS A 149 -21.59 -3.72 -9.36
N GLU A 150 -22.06 -2.61 -9.93
CA GLU A 150 -21.90 -2.29 -11.36
C GLU A 150 -20.42 -2.12 -11.76
N LEU A 151 -19.59 -1.59 -10.88
CA LEU A 151 -18.16 -1.43 -11.13
C LEU A 151 -17.41 -2.77 -11.03
N ILE A 152 -17.81 -3.63 -10.08
CA ILE A 152 -17.28 -4.98 -9.94
C ILE A 152 -17.63 -5.78 -11.20
N GLU A 153 -18.90 -5.78 -11.64
CA GLU A 153 -19.34 -6.49 -12.85
C GLU A 153 -18.56 -6.02 -14.10
N ARG A 154 -18.35 -4.70 -14.24
CA ARG A 154 -17.56 -4.14 -15.36
C ARG A 154 -16.09 -4.56 -15.30
N SER A 155 -15.51 -4.66 -14.10
CA SER A 155 -14.15 -5.14 -13.92
C SER A 155 -14.03 -6.62 -14.29
N PHE A 156 -14.98 -7.45 -13.90
CA PHE A 156 -15.03 -8.88 -14.32
C PHE A 156 -15.18 -9.02 -15.84
N GLU A 157 -15.98 -8.18 -16.48
CA GLU A 157 -16.11 -8.15 -17.94
C GLU A 157 -14.77 -7.89 -18.62
N SER A 158 -13.97 -6.97 -18.08
CA SER A 158 -12.63 -6.65 -18.62
C SER A 158 -11.66 -7.84 -18.51
N LEU A 159 -11.79 -8.67 -17.50
CA LEU A 159 -10.90 -9.81 -17.21
C LEU A 159 -11.36 -11.13 -17.86
N LYS A 160 -12.49 -11.14 -18.56
CA LYS A 160 -13.01 -12.37 -19.18
C LYS A 160 -11.98 -13.02 -20.12
N GLY A 161 -11.65 -14.28 -19.85
CA GLY A 161 -10.66 -15.06 -20.60
C GLY A 161 -9.23 -14.96 -20.04
N ALA A 162 -9.00 -14.25 -18.94
CA ALA A 162 -7.72 -14.30 -18.22
C ALA A 162 -7.55 -15.68 -17.57
N LYS A 163 -6.34 -16.25 -17.62
CA LYS A 163 -6.02 -17.53 -16.94
C LYS A 163 -6.03 -17.36 -15.43
N ARG A 164 -5.42 -16.29 -14.94
CA ARG A 164 -5.33 -15.91 -13.52
C ARG A 164 -5.54 -14.43 -13.36
N ALA A 165 -6.32 -14.04 -12.37
CA ALA A 165 -6.58 -12.65 -12.07
C ALA A 165 -6.81 -12.40 -10.58
N ILE A 166 -6.41 -11.20 -10.12
CA ILE A 166 -6.74 -10.68 -8.80
C ILE A 166 -7.79 -9.59 -8.98
N MET A 167 -8.93 -9.76 -8.33
CA MET A 167 -9.93 -8.70 -8.19
C MET A 167 -9.63 -7.91 -6.93
N HIS A 168 -9.14 -6.68 -7.08
CA HIS A 168 -8.82 -5.78 -5.98
C HIS A 168 -9.99 -4.83 -5.72
N VAL A 169 -10.63 -4.99 -4.58
CA VAL A 169 -11.77 -4.14 -4.18
C VAL A 169 -11.40 -3.29 -2.99
N TYR A 170 -11.86 -2.04 -2.98
CA TYR A 170 -11.69 -1.13 -1.86
C TYR A 170 -12.97 -0.38 -1.51
N ASN A 171 -13.06 0.01 -0.27
CA ASN A 171 -13.92 1.11 0.19
C ASN A 171 -13.26 1.81 1.38
N SER A 172 -13.51 3.11 1.51
CA SER A 172 -12.93 3.89 2.60
C SER A 172 -13.56 3.55 3.93
N THR A 173 -12.71 3.34 4.94
CA THR A 173 -13.13 2.95 6.29
C THR A 173 -12.82 4.00 7.36
N SER A 174 -12.05 5.05 7.01
CA SER A 174 -11.61 6.09 7.95
C SER A 174 -12.79 6.88 8.54
N THR A 175 -12.59 7.39 9.75
CA THR A 175 -13.59 8.21 10.48
C THR A 175 -14.08 9.38 9.63
N VAL A 176 -13.14 10.13 9.02
CA VAL A 176 -13.48 11.29 8.19
C VAL A 176 -14.36 10.90 7.00
N GLN A 177 -14.03 9.78 6.33
CA GLN A 177 -14.83 9.33 5.18
C GLN A 177 -16.22 8.85 5.62
N ARG A 178 -16.31 8.12 6.72
CA ARG A 178 -17.60 7.66 7.25
C ARG A 178 -18.52 8.84 7.57
N GLU A 179 -17.99 9.84 8.26
CA GLU A 179 -18.79 10.96 8.78
C GLU A 179 -19.09 12.04 7.74
N GLN A 180 -18.13 12.35 6.85
CA GLN A 180 -18.21 13.51 5.97
C GLN A 180 -18.56 13.18 4.51
N VAL A 181 -18.37 11.93 4.09
CA VAL A 181 -18.57 11.52 2.68
C VAL A 181 -19.71 10.53 2.54
N PHE A 182 -19.70 9.47 3.37
CA PHE A 182 -20.73 8.43 3.28
C PHE A 182 -21.92 8.73 4.19
N GLU A 183 -21.72 9.52 5.23
CA GLU A 183 -22.72 9.78 6.28
C GLU A 183 -23.27 8.47 6.87
N LEU A 184 -22.38 7.49 7.06
CA LEU A 184 -22.71 6.15 7.57
C LEU A 184 -21.90 5.84 8.83
N ASP A 185 -22.49 5.02 9.69
CA ASP A 185 -21.82 4.43 10.84
C ASP A 185 -20.87 3.26 10.42
N ARG A 186 -20.23 2.64 11.41
CA ARG A 186 -19.33 1.50 11.19
C ARG A 186 -20.05 0.33 10.52
N ASP A 187 -21.27 0.02 10.94
CA ASP A 187 -22.03 -1.10 10.37
C ASP A 187 -22.41 -0.84 8.91
N GLY A 188 -22.79 0.38 8.57
CA GLY A 188 -23.07 0.79 7.20
C GLY A 188 -21.86 0.63 6.29
N ILE A 189 -20.68 1.08 6.72
CA ILE A 189 -19.43 0.96 5.96
C ILE A 189 -18.95 -0.50 5.86
N LYS A 190 -19.05 -1.28 6.94
CA LYS A 190 -18.75 -2.72 6.94
C LYS A 190 -19.67 -3.47 5.95
N ASN A 191 -20.94 -3.09 5.91
CA ASN A 191 -21.91 -3.67 4.99
C ASN A 191 -21.53 -3.42 3.51
N ILE A 192 -21.01 -2.22 3.17
CA ILE A 192 -20.48 -1.95 1.82
C ILE A 192 -19.35 -2.93 1.46
N ALA A 193 -18.41 -3.17 2.38
CA ALA A 193 -17.31 -4.10 2.17
C ALA A 193 -17.79 -5.55 1.96
N VAL A 194 -18.71 -5.99 2.82
CA VAL A 194 -19.31 -7.35 2.77
C VAL A 194 -20.10 -7.55 1.48
N GLN A 195 -20.94 -6.60 1.08
CA GLN A 195 -21.66 -6.66 -0.18
C GLN A 195 -20.70 -6.68 -1.38
N GLY A 196 -19.63 -5.89 -1.33
CA GLY A 196 -18.57 -5.92 -2.34
C GLY A 196 -17.97 -7.34 -2.47
N ALA A 197 -17.58 -7.95 -1.36
CA ALA A 197 -17.04 -9.31 -1.33
C ALA A 197 -18.05 -10.36 -1.85
N GLN A 198 -19.34 -10.23 -1.51
CA GLN A 198 -20.40 -11.09 -2.03
C GLN A 198 -20.52 -10.98 -3.55
N HIS A 199 -20.49 -9.77 -4.10
CA HIS A 199 -20.55 -9.56 -5.54
C HIS A 199 -19.32 -10.13 -6.26
N VAL A 200 -18.12 -9.93 -5.71
CA VAL A 200 -16.89 -10.53 -6.26
C VAL A 200 -17.01 -12.05 -6.29
N ARG A 201 -17.41 -12.67 -5.18
CA ARG A 201 -17.59 -14.12 -5.09
C ARG A 201 -18.60 -14.62 -6.13
N ALA A 202 -19.76 -13.99 -6.21
CA ALA A 202 -20.81 -14.36 -7.15
C ALA A 202 -20.38 -14.22 -8.63
N CYS A 203 -19.52 -13.24 -8.96
CA CYS A 203 -18.96 -13.10 -10.31
C CYS A 203 -17.87 -14.13 -10.59
N ALA A 204 -17.00 -14.42 -9.62
CA ALA A 204 -15.94 -15.41 -9.74
C ALA A 204 -16.52 -16.83 -9.93
N GLU A 205 -17.60 -17.19 -9.22
CA GLU A 205 -18.29 -18.46 -9.35
C GLU A 205 -18.92 -18.66 -10.74
N LYS A 206 -19.19 -17.59 -11.49
CA LYS A 206 -19.71 -17.64 -12.87
C LYS A 206 -18.62 -17.75 -13.94
N GLN A 207 -17.38 -17.42 -13.60
CA GLN A 207 -16.24 -17.42 -14.54
C GLN A 207 -15.20 -18.45 -14.08
N THR A 208 -15.54 -19.72 -14.22
CA THR A 208 -14.77 -20.87 -13.70
C THR A 208 -13.48 -21.15 -14.46
N ASP A 209 -13.33 -20.57 -15.66
CA ASP A 209 -12.12 -20.75 -16.49
C ASP A 209 -10.94 -19.88 -16.03
N THR A 210 -11.17 -18.98 -15.05
CA THR A 210 -10.15 -18.11 -14.47
C THR A 210 -9.84 -18.54 -13.04
N GLU A 211 -8.57 -18.64 -12.70
CA GLU A 211 -8.12 -18.78 -11.31
C GLU A 211 -8.21 -17.43 -10.62
N TRP A 212 -9.21 -17.28 -9.75
CA TRP A 212 -9.48 -16.02 -9.05
C TRP A 212 -8.79 -15.93 -7.70
N SER A 213 -8.10 -14.82 -7.49
CA SER A 213 -7.70 -14.32 -6.17
C SER A 213 -8.47 -13.04 -5.85
N PHE A 214 -8.69 -12.81 -4.57
CA PHE A 214 -9.36 -11.61 -4.08
C PHE A 214 -8.44 -10.79 -3.21
N GLN A 215 -8.36 -9.49 -3.48
CA GLN A 215 -7.68 -8.51 -2.65
C GLN A 215 -8.67 -7.47 -2.15
N TYR A 216 -8.59 -7.16 -0.86
CA TYR A 216 -9.39 -6.12 -0.25
C TYR A 216 -8.51 -5.06 0.42
N SER A 217 -8.87 -3.80 0.24
CA SER A 217 -8.26 -2.66 0.93
C SER A 217 -9.29 -1.93 1.77
N PRO A 218 -9.17 -1.91 3.11
CA PRO A 218 -9.80 -0.91 3.95
C PRO A 218 -9.08 0.42 3.70
N GLU A 219 -9.54 1.17 2.69
CA GLU A 219 -8.85 2.36 2.23
C GLU A 219 -8.76 3.40 3.34
N ARG A 220 -7.61 4.11 3.42
CA ARG A 220 -7.23 4.99 4.52
C ARG A 220 -7.13 4.26 5.87
N PHE A 221 -6.53 3.07 5.85
CA PHE A 221 -6.29 2.24 7.03
C PHE A 221 -5.66 3.04 8.19
N THR A 222 -4.66 3.87 7.93
CA THR A 222 -3.98 4.69 8.95
C THR A 222 -4.87 5.76 9.59
N GLY A 223 -5.99 6.11 8.97
CA GLY A 223 -7.02 7.01 9.52
C GLY A 223 -8.26 6.29 10.04
N THR A 224 -8.21 4.97 10.12
CA THR A 224 -9.27 4.09 10.61
C THR A 224 -8.88 3.57 12.00
N GLU A 225 -9.82 3.38 12.88
CA GLU A 225 -9.59 2.70 14.16
C GLU A 225 -9.13 1.26 13.85
N ILE A 226 -8.02 0.87 14.44
CA ILE A 226 -7.35 -0.37 14.05
C ILE A 226 -8.20 -1.61 14.33
N GLU A 227 -8.95 -1.62 15.43
CA GLU A 227 -9.89 -2.68 15.81
C GLU A 227 -11.02 -2.81 14.77
N TYR A 228 -11.50 -1.67 14.28
CA TYR A 228 -12.53 -1.65 13.24
C TYR A 228 -11.99 -2.14 11.90
N SER A 229 -10.72 -1.85 11.59
CA SER A 229 -10.07 -2.41 10.39
C SER A 229 -10.02 -3.93 10.42
N VAL A 230 -9.71 -4.53 11.58
CA VAL A 230 -9.74 -6.00 11.77
C VAL A 230 -11.15 -6.52 11.57
N GLU A 231 -12.16 -5.91 12.22
CA GLU A 231 -13.56 -6.32 12.11
C GLU A 231 -14.05 -6.36 10.66
N VAL A 232 -13.74 -5.32 9.88
CA VAL A 232 -14.14 -5.25 8.47
C VAL A 232 -13.41 -6.31 7.65
N CYS A 233 -12.11 -6.48 7.84
CA CYS A 233 -11.32 -7.45 7.09
C CYS A 233 -11.72 -8.90 7.40
N ASP A 234 -11.98 -9.24 8.65
CA ASP A 234 -12.50 -10.56 9.04
C ASP A 234 -13.86 -10.85 8.38
N ALA A 235 -14.76 -9.86 8.36
CA ALA A 235 -16.07 -10.00 7.71
C ALA A 235 -15.94 -10.20 6.19
N VAL A 236 -15.02 -9.50 5.53
CA VAL A 236 -14.71 -9.64 4.10
C VAL A 236 -14.11 -11.01 3.80
N MET A 237 -13.11 -11.43 4.58
CA MET A 237 -12.44 -12.73 4.44
C MET A 237 -13.44 -13.90 4.61
N ALA A 238 -14.29 -13.83 5.62
CA ALA A 238 -15.34 -14.83 5.86
C ALA A 238 -16.34 -14.88 4.68
N THR A 239 -16.72 -13.71 4.15
CA THR A 239 -17.65 -13.62 3.01
C THR A 239 -17.06 -14.19 1.74
N TRP A 240 -15.79 -13.93 1.46
CA TRP A 240 -15.06 -14.51 0.32
C TRP A 240 -14.88 -16.03 0.49
N GLY A 241 -14.79 -16.51 1.71
CA GLY A 241 -14.49 -17.91 2.04
C GLY A 241 -12.98 -18.18 2.02
N SER A 242 -12.20 -17.25 2.60
CA SER A 242 -10.73 -17.38 2.67
C SER A 242 -10.31 -18.60 3.47
N THR A 243 -9.26 -19.27 3.00
CA THR A 243 -8.62 -20.40 3.68
C THR A 243 -7.11 -20.30 3.50
N ALA A 244 -6.35 -21.07 4.25
CA ALA A 244 -4.88 -21.15 4.09
C ALA A 244 -4.48 -21.61 2.67
N ALA A 245 -5.31 -22.44 1.99
CA ALA A 245 -5.07 -22.88 0.62
C ALA A 245 -5.51 -21.85 -0.43
N LYS A 246 -6.46 -20.98 -0.09
CA LYS A 246 -6.95 -19.88 -0.94
C LYS A 246 -7.06 -18.61 -0.11
N PRO A 247 -5.94 -17.97 0.21
CA PRO A 247 -5.93 -16.80 1.08
C PRO A 247 -6.54 -15.57 0.37
N CYS A 248 -7.12 -14.68 1.17
CA CYS A 248 -7.42 -13.33 0.73
C CYS A 248 -6.18 -12.44 0.88
N ILE A 249 -5.96 -11.54 -0.05
CA ILE A 249 -4.93 -10.52 0.08
C ILE A 249 -5.57 -9.32 0.78
N ILE A 250 -5.01 -8.91 1.91
CA ILE A 250 -5.43 -7.71 2.64
C ILE A 250 -4.34 -6.66 2.47
N ASN A 251 -4.68 -5.61 1.74
CA ASN A 251 -3.79 -4.46 1.56
C ASN A 251 -4.15 -3.37 2.57
N LEU A 252 -3.18 -2.96 3.38
CA LEU A 252 -3.35 -1.97 4.44
C LEU A 252 -2.70 -0.65 4.03
N PRO A 253 -3.40 0.23 3.28
CA PRO A 253 -2.75 1.38 2.66
C PRO A 253 -2.56 2.53 3.64
N ALA A 254 -1.33 3.06 3.71
CA ALA A 254 -1.03 4.34 4.34
C ALA A 254 -1.35 5.50 3.36
N THR A 255 -2.59 5.59 2.90
CA THR A 255 -3.06 6.60 1.93
C THR A 255 -2.75 8.03 2.40
N VAL A 256 -2.84 8.25 3.70
CA VAL A 256 -2.38 9.46 4.40
C VAL A 256 -1.44 9.02 5.52
N GLU A 257 -0.20 9.45 5.47
CA GLU A 257 0.77 9.22 6.54
C GLU A 257 0.32 9.94 7.81
N MET A 258 -0.13 9.19 8.80
CA MET A 258 -0.59 9.72 10.09
C MET A 258 0.48 9.65 11.18
N THR A 259 1.48 8.79 11.00
CA THR A 259 2.49 8.47 12.01
C THR A 259 3.84 8.13 11.40
N THR A 260 4.83 7.84 12.25
CA THR A 260 6.14 7.37 11.83
C THR A 260 6.12 5.88 11.44
N ARG A 261 7.08 5.45 10.65
CA ARG A 261 7.18 4.08 10.10
C ARG A 261 7.16 2.98 11.16
N ASN A 262 7.80 3.23 12.32
CA ASN A 262 7.81 2.27 13.43
C ASN A 262 6.41 2.09 14.05
N VAL A 263 5.61 3.15 14.12
CA VAL A 263 4.22 3.07 14.60
C VAL A 263 3.36 2.31 13.58
N TYR A 264 3.57 2.55 12.29
CA TYR A 264 2.89 1.79 11.25
C TYR A 264 3.26 0.29 11.30
N ALA A 265 4.54 -0.03 11.55
CA ALA A 265 4.96 -1.43 11.75
C ALA A 265 4.29 -2.08 12.98
N ASP A 266 4.13 -1.31 14.08
CA ASP A 266 3.36 -1.76 15.24
C ASP A 266 1.90 -2.04 14.85
N GLN A 267 1.28 -1.17 14.06
CA GLN A 267 -0.11 -1.36 13.57
C GLN A 267 -0.24 -2.64 12.75
N ILE A 268 0.70 -2.91 11.84
CA ILE A 268 0.69 -4.12 11.02
C ILE A 268 0.85 -5.39 11.88
N GLU A 269 1.80 -5.40 12.81
CA GLU A 269 1.98 -6.54 13.71
C GLU A 269 0.74 -6.79 14.56
N TRP A 270 0.19 -5.74 15.16
CA TRP A 270 -1.02 -5.83 15.97
C TRP A 270 -2.21 -6.33 15.14
N PHE A 271 -2.40 -5.77 13.95
CA PHE A 271 -3.47 -6.19 13.04
C PHE A 271 -3.36 -7.68 12.70
N CYS A 272 -2.15 -8.14 12.38
CA CYS A 272 -1.89 -9.56 12.09
C CYS A 272 -2.22 -10.47 13.27
N ASP A 273 -1.93 -10.02 14.50
CA ASP A 273 -2.20 -10.78 15.72
C ASP A 273 -3.68 -10.85 16.09
N GLN A 274 -4.48 -9.88 15.61
CA GLN A 274 -5.92 -9.82 15.92
C GLN A 274 -6.80 -10.48 14.85
N LEU A 275 -6.30 -10.76 13.65
CA LEU A 275 -7.09 -11.45 12.62
C LEU A 275 -7.55 -12.82 13.10
N ALA A 276 -8.83 -13.12 12.94
CA ALA A 276 -9.43 -14.39 13.36
C ALA A 276 -8.82 -15.60 12.63
N SER A 277 -8.39 -15.43 11.37
CA SER A 277 -7.78 -16.48 10.54
C SER A 277 -6.54 -15.92 9.81
N ARG A 278 -5.46 -15.64 10.58
CA ARG A 278 -4.23 -15.05 10.03
C ARG A 278 -3.63 -15.86 8.88
N GLU A 279 -3.70 -17.20 8.96
CA GLU A 279 -3.20 -18.11 7.94
C GLU A 279 -3.98 -18.06 6.62
N ALA A 280 -5.19 -17.52 6.65
CA ALA A 280 -6.04 -17.33 5.48
C ALA A 280 -5.88 -15.93 4.83
N ALA A 281 -4.86 -15.16 5.28
CA ALA A 281 -4.58 -13.82 4.78
C ALA A 281 -3.12 -13.67 4.34
N VAL A 282 -2.92 -13.03 3.19
CA VAL A 282 -1.65 -12.40 2.76
C VAL A 282 -1.76 -10.91 3.06
N ILE A 283 -0.78 -10.32 3.77
CA ILE A 283 -0.76 -8.90 4.14
C ILE A 283 0.30 -8.20 3.31
#